data_684080d6098d82fcba33d7ead3139652
#
_entry.id   684080d6098d82fcba33d7ead3139652
#
_cell.length_a   1.000
_cell.length_b   1.000
_cell.length_c   1.000
_cell.angle_alpha   90.00
_cell.angle_beta   90.00
_cell.angle_gamma   90.00
#
_symmetry.space_group_name_H-M   'P 1'
#
loop_
_entity.id
_entity.type
_entity.pdbx_description
1 polymer ?
#
loop_
_entity_poly.entity_id
_entity_poly.type
_entity_poly.pdbx_seq_one_letter_code
_entity_poly.pdbx_strand_id
1 'polypeptide(L)'
;MKKVFLAVITTCTLSVPGFAQQRVVTYVNGKSTIFSLGTQPELQELGKAVMEFMYDYQYLNDTTDITTAVKDRMILQVSYGMSKFTSFRAMQVDSLLHSATADDIQGNPARYVGGETFSVYKNYPSGKFTTTDKIADDWFIYEEDIPQQEWTLTEDTKEILGYKCHSAKCIFRGREWTAWYSDEIPVADGPWKFGGLPGFIMEISDVGSQY
;
A
#
# COMPACT_ATOMS: atom_id res chain seq x y z
N MET A 1 2.24 10.13 6.61
CA MET A 1 1.19 9.13 6.95
C MET A 1 0.66 9.46 8.34
N LYS A 2 -0.61 9.78 8.48
CA LYS A 2 -1.05 10.49 9.71
C LYS A 2 -1.92 9.71 10.67
N LYS A 3 -2.41 8.52 10.42
CA LYS A 3 -3.12 7.71 11.45
C LYS A 3 -3.45 6.30 10.94
N VAL A 4 -3.33 5.33 11.81
CA VAL A 4 -3.81 3.95 11.61
C VAL A 4 -5.23 3.83 12.17
N PHE A 5 -6.12 3.22 11.41
CA PHE A 5 -7.38 2.69 11.94
C PHE A 5 -7.24 1.17 12.04
N LEU A 6 -7.44 0.64 13.23
CA LEU A 6 -7.43 -0.79 13.45
C LEU A 6 -8.78 -1.37 13.00
N ALA A 7 -8.78 -2.14 11.93
CA ALA A 7 -9.94 -2.97 11.55
C ALA A 7 -9.49 -4.44 11.55
N VAL A 8 -10.08 -5.24 12.40
CA VAL A 8 -9.90 -6.70 12.38
C VAL A 8 -10.98 -7.25 11.45
N ILE A 9 -10.58 -7.62 10.22
CA ILE A 9 -11.48 -8.28 9.28
C ILE A 9 -10.99 -9.72 9.08
N THR A 10 -11.83 -10.67 9.39
CA THR A 10 -11.59 -12.09 9.20
C THR A 10 -11.74 -12.46 7.73
N THR A 11 -10.66 -12.93 7.09
CA THR A 11 -10.55 -13.55 5.78
C THR A 11 -10.48 -12.61 4.56
N CYS A 12 -9.27 -12.12 4.26
CA CYS A 12 -8.94 -11.64 2.91
C CYS A 12 -7.82 -12.51 2.32
N THR A 13 -7.87 -12.79 1.01
CA THR A 13 -6.83 -13.55 0.31
C THR A 13 -5.72 -12.60 -0.15
N LEU A 14 -4.47 -12.92 0.20
CA LEU A 14 -3.29 -12.27 -0.36
C LEU A 14 -3.00 -12.87 -1.75
N SER A 15 -2.89 -12.02 -2.77
CA SER A 15 -2.64 -12.46 -4.14
C SER A 15 -1.55 -11.62 -4.81
N VAL A 16 -0.74 -12.25 -5.65
CA VAL A 16 0.25 -11.60 -6.52
C VAL A 16 -0.22 -11.68 -7.96
N PRO A 17 -0.07 -10.60 -8.72
CA PRO A 17 -0.44 -10.62 -10.13
C PRO A 17 0.52 -11.45 -10.99
N GLY A 18 0.00 -12.39 -11.79
CA GLY A 18 0.68 -13.09 -12.89
C GLY A 18 0.32 -12.46 -14.25
N PHE A 19 1.14 -12.57 -15.28
CA PHE A 19 0.95 -11.82 -16.53
C PHE A 19 0.07 -12.53 -17.57
N ALA A 20 -1.05 -11.97 -17.95
CA ALA A 20 -1.78 -12.24 -19.18
C ALA A 20 -2.32 -10.95 -19.82
N GLN A 21 -2.17 -10.71 -21.12
CA GLN A 21 -2.58 -9.44 -21.76
C GLN A 21 -3.98 -9.48 -22.37
N GLN A 22 -4.92 -8.63 -21.92
CA GLN A 22 -6.19 -8.32 -22.61
C GLN A 22 -6.30 -6.81 -22.91
N ARG A 23 -6.65 -6.45 -24.13
CA ARG A 23 -6.92 -5.07 -24.55
C ARG A 23 -8.40 -4.89 -24.81
N VAL A 24 -9.03 -3.89 -24.20
CA VAL A 24 -10.40 -3.47 -24.52
C VAL A 24 -10.33 -2.14 -25.27
N VAL A 25 -10.90 -2.09 -26.46
CA VAL A 25 -11.01 -0.88 -27.27
C VAL A 25 -12.44 -0.38 -27.16
N THR A 26 -12.65 0.79 -26.59
CA THR A 26 -13.95 1.48 -26.55
C THR A 26 -13.99 2.62 -27.54
N TYR A 27 -15.11 2.76 -28.27
CA TYR A 27 -15.37 3.86 -29.19
C TYR A 27 -16.32 4.85 -28.53
N VAL A 28 -15.89 6.08 -28.28
CA VAL A 28 -16.74 7.16 -27.79
C VAL A 28 -16.67 8.32 -28.78
N ASN A 29 -17.82 8.72 -29.35
CA ASN A 29 -17.95 9.84 -30.30
C ASN A 29 -16.99 9.79 -31.51
N GLY A 30 -16.82 8.61 -32.11
CA GLY A 30 -16.00 8.45 -33.33
C GLY A 30 -14.50 8.57 -33.11
N LYS A 31 -14.04 8.72 -31.86
CA LYS A 31 -12.63 8.62 -31.48
C LYS A 31 -12.41 7.33 -30.73
N SER A 32 -11.48 6.52 -31.21
CA SER A 32 -11.02 5.35 -30.47
C SER A 32 -10.21 5.83 -29.27
N THR A 33 -10.75 5.70 -28.09
CA THR A 33 -9.97 5.79 -26.87
C THR A 33 -9.61 4.34 -26.49
N ILE A 34 -8.34 4.02 -26.61
CA ILE A 34 -7.82 2.75 -26.13
C ILE A 34 -7.75 2.88 -24.62
N PHE A 35 -8.75 2.40 -23.91
CA PHE A 35 -8.54 1.99 -22.53
C PHE A 35 -7.84 0.63 -22.61
N SER A 36 -6.53 0.62 -22.49
CA SER A 36 -5.84 -0.55 -22.06
C SER A 36 -6.32 -0.79 -20.62
N LEU A 37 -7.32 -1.65 -20.45
CA LEU A 37 -7.39 -2.42 -19.23
C LEU A 37 -6.11 -3.24 -19.30
N GLY A 38 -5.04 -2.67 -18.72
CA GLY A 38 -3.78 -3.36 -18.62
C GLY A 38 -4.11 -4.74 -18.11
N THR A 39 -3.58 -5.76 -18.73
CA THR A 39 -3.81 -7.13 -18.37
C THR A 39 -3.81 -7.25 -16.87
N GLN A 40 -4.96 -7.58 -16.29
CA GLN A 40 -4.93 -8.01 -14.90
C GLN A 40 -4.08 -9.27 -14.88
N PRO A 41 -2.97 -9.23 -14.18
CA PRO A 41 -2.12 -10.39 -14.06
C PRO A 41 -2.93 -11.51 -13.38
N GLU A 42 -2.71 -12.74 -13.78
CA GLU A 42 -3.29 -13.90 -13.13
C GLU A 42 -2.94 -13.86 -11.65
N LEU A 43 -3.97 -13.76 -10.78
CA LEU A 43 -3.75 -13.61 -9.35
C LEU A 43 -3.34 -14.94 -8.75
N GLN A 44 -2.11 -15.02 -8.26
CA GLN A 44 -1.66 -16.13 -7.44
C GLN A 44 -2.07 -15.89 -5.98
N GLU A 45 -2.87 -16.79 -5.42
CA GLU A 45 -3.19 -16.76 -3.99
C GLU A 45 -1.94 -17.10 -3.17
N LEU A 46 -1.50 -16.18 -2.31
CA LEU A 46 -0.33 -16.36 -1.43
C LEU A 46 -0.71 -16.83 -0.04
N GLY A 47 -1.98 -16.68 0.36
CA GLY A 47 -2.47 -17.04 1.67
C GLY A 47 -3.58 -16.13 2.15
N LYS A 48 -3.97 -16.29 3.41
CA LYS A 48 -4.99 -15.47 4.06
C LYS A 48 -4.36 -14.49 5.03
N ALA A 49 -4.80 -13.25 5.01
CA ALA A 49 -4.46 -12.28 6.04
C ALA A 49 -5.07 -12.71 7.38
N VAL A 50 -4.28 -12.64 8.45
CA VAL A 50 -4.73 -12.87 9.82
C VAL A 50 -5.01 -11.58 10.56
N MET A 51 -4.41 -10.46 10.10
CA MET A 51 -4.66 -9.10 10.59
C MET A 51 -4.61 -8.11 9.44
N GLU A 52 -5.38 -7.04 9.58
CA GLU A 52 -5.39 -5.92 8.63
C GLU A 52 -5.35 -4.60 9.38
N PHE A 53 -4.54 -3.67 8.89
CA PHE A 53 -4.36 -2.35 9.47
C PHE A 53 -4.54 -1.29 8.39
N MET A 54 -5.33 -0.26 8.70
CA MET A 54 -5.58 0.84 7.77
C MET A 54 -4.73 2.04 8.13
N TYR A 55 -4.11 2.67 7.13
CA TYR A 55 -3.31 3.88 7.27
C TYR A 55 -3.92 5.00 6.43
N ASP A 56 -4.06 6.18 7.01
CA ASP A 56 -4.23 7.39 6.23
C ASP A 56 -2.86 7.77 5.64
N TYR A 57 -2.77 7.70 4.32
CA TYR A 57 -1.56 7.97 3.56
C TYR A 57 -1.64 9.36 2.92
N GLN A 58 -0.56 10.11 3.02
CA GLN A 58 -0.44 11.39 2.37
C GLN A 58 1.00 11.65 1.95
N TYR A 59 1.18 12.21 0.75
CA TYR A 59 2.45 12.76 0.31
C TYR A 59 2.26 14.01 -0.53
N LEU A 60 3.31 14.84 -0.64
CA LEU A 60 3.31 15.99 -1.53
C LEU A 60 3.86 15.57 -2.89
N ASN A 61 3.08 15.78 -3.94
CA ASN A 61 3.53 15.54 -5.31
C ASN A 61 4.58 16.59 -5.74
N ASP A 62 4.43 17.83 -5.26
CA ASP A 62 5.44 18.88 -5.32
C ASP A 62 5.80 19.28 -3.88
N THR A 63 7.07 19.05 -3.49
CA THR A 63 7.56 19.32 -2.14
C THR A 63 7.58 20.80 -1.77
N THR A 64 7.43 21.69 -2.76
CA THR A 64 7.38 23.15 -2.57
C THR A 64 5.96 23.69 -2.47
N ASP A 65 4.94 22.87 -2.81
CA ASP A 65 3.53 23.28 -2.82
C ASP A 65 2.65 22.29 -2.04
N ILE A 66 2.24 22.70 -0.83
CA ILE A 66 1.37 21.91 0.04
C ILE A 66 -0.01 21.62 -0.56
N THR A 67 -0.44 22.40 -1.57
CA THR A 67 -1.73 22.17 -2.24
C THR A 67 -1.71 20.93 -3.14
N THR A 68 -0.52 20.41 -3.46
CA THR A 68 -0.32 19.21 -4.27
C THR A 68 -0.40 17.90 -3.47
N ALA A 69 -0.89 17.97 -2.22
CA ALA A 69 -1.00 16.80 -1.35
C ALA A 69 -1.93 15.74 -1.94
N VAL A 70 -1.36 14.57 -2.24
CA VAL A 70 -2.10 13.37 -2.60
C VAL A 70 -2.46 12.62 -1.32
N LYS A 71 -3.70 12.15 -1.24
CA LYS A 71 -4.20 11.39 -0.09
C LYS A 71 -4.82 10.09 -0.55
N ASP A 72 -4.52 9.03 0.15
CA ASP A 72 -5.14 7.73 -0.04
C ASP A 72 -5.30 7.02 1.31
N ARG A 73 -6.05 5.95 1.32
CA ARG A 73 -6.13 5.03 2.44
C ARG A 73 -5.46 3.73 2.04
N MET A 74 -4.37 3.41 2.75
CA MET A 74 -3.61 2.19 2.52
C MET A 74 -4.02 1.11 3.51
N ILE A 75 -3.90 -0.15 3.11
CA ILE A 75 -4.12 -1.30 3.95
C ILE A 75 -2.84 -2.13 4.03
N LEU A 76 -2.46 -2.50 5.24
CA LEU A 76 -1.43 -3.51 5.51
C LEU A 76 -2.14 -4.81 5.91
N GLN A 77 -2.02 -5.82 5.08
CA GLN A 77 -2.51 -7.16 5.30
C GLN A 77 -1.35 -8.03 5.78
N VAL A 78 -1.47 -8.58 6.98
CA VAL A 78 -0.43 -9.41 7.60
C VAL A 78 -0.86 -10.86 7.62
N SER A 79 0.03 -11.75 7.20
CA SER A 79 -0.11 -13.20 7.26
C SER A 79 1.09 -13.83 7.99
N TYR A 80 1.12 -15.14 8.10
CA TYR A 80 2.25 -15.84 8.72
C TYR A 80 3.51 -15.70 7.84
N GLY A 81 4.46 -14.90 8.34
CA GLY A 81 5.78 -14.72 7.73
C GLY A 81 5.83 -13.76 6.52
N MET A 82 4.73 -13.12 6.15
CA MET A 82 4.68 -12.15 5.06
C MET A 82 3.60 -11.09 5.29
N SER A 83 3.73 -9.95 4.61
CA SER A 83 2.67 -8.93 4.57
C SER A 83 2.57 -8.26 3.21
N LYS A 84 1.42 -7.62 2.96
CA LYS A 84 1.14 -6.83 1.76
C LYS A 84 0.65 -5.45 2.17
N PHE A 85 1.28 -4.41 1.64
CA PHE A 85 0.85 -3.02 1.78
C PHE A 85 0.36 -2.50 0.44
N THR A 86 -0.88 -2.03 0.36
CA THR A 86 -1.51 -1.61 -0.90
C THR A 86 -2.60 -0.58 -0.66
N SER A 87 -3.06 0.11 -1.72
CA SER A 87 -4.22 1.00 -1.63
C SER A 87 -5.50 0.21 -1.37
N PHE A 88 -6.25 0.63 -0.35
CA PHE A 88 -7.57 0.06 -0.08
C PHE A 88 -8.55 0.37 -1.22
N ARG A 89 -8.45 1.57 -1.80
CA ARG A 89 -9.27 1.95 -2.95
C ARG A 89 -8.94 1.13 -4.19
N ALA A 90 -7.66 0.95 -4.50
CA ALA A 90 -7.25 0.11 -5.63
C ALA A 90 -7.74 -1.34 -5.47
N MET A 91 -7.66 -1.91 -4.26
CA MET A 91 -8.18 -3.24 -3.97
C MET A 91 -9.71 -3.33 -4.17
N GLN A 92 -10.47 -2.29 -3.78
CA GLN A 92 -11.91 -2.23 -4.04
C GLN A 92 -12.21 -2.15 -5.55
N VAL A 93 -11.47 -1.33 -6.29
CA VAL A 93 -11.61 -1.19 -7.74
C VAL A 93 -11.34 -2.52 -8.43
N ASP A 94 -10.28 -3.21 -8.05
CA ASP A 94 -9.91 -4.51 -8.57
C ASP A 94 -11.05 -5.55 -8.36
N SER A 95 -11.58 -5.61 -7.14
CA SER A 95 -12.74 -6.46 -6.83
C SER A 95 -13.98 -6.12 -7.65
N LEU A 96 -14.25 -4.82 -7.90
CA LEU A 96 -15.38 -4.38 -8.71
C LEU A 96 -15.20 -4.77 -10.18
N LEU A 97 -13.99 -4.62 -10.71
CA LEU A 97 -13.66 -4.95 -12.11
C LEU A 97 -13.84 -6.44 -12.44
N HIS A 98 -13.63 -7.31 -11.46
CA HIS A 98 -13.83 -8.76 -11.65
C HIS A 98 -15.26 -9.17 -12.06
N SER A 99 -16.26 -8.38 -11.67
CA SER A 99 -17.67 -8.65 -11.95
C SER A 99 -18.33 -7.62 -12.87
N ALA A 100 -17.60 -6.56 -13.26
CA ALA A 100 -18.15 -5.46 -14.05
C ALA A 100 -18.30 -5.85 -15.53
N THR A 101 -19.39 -5.44 -16.13
CA THR A 101 -19.59 -5.47 -17.58
C THR A 101 -19.05 -4.18 -18.21
N ALA A 102 -18.86 -4.19 -19.55
CA ALA A 102 -18.47 -2.97 -20.28
C ALA A 102 -19.50 -1.84 -20.09
N ASP A 103 -20.80 -2.18 -20.04
CA ASP A 103 -21.88 -1.20 -19.83
C ASP A 103 -21.83 -0.60 -18.42
N ASP A 104 -21.50 -1.39 -17.40
CA ASP A 104 -21.32 -0.90 -16.03
C ASP A 104 -20.18 0.12 -15.94
N ILE A 105 -19.05 -0.19 -16.58
CA ILE A 105 -17.87 0.71 -16.60
C ILE A 105 -18.19 1.99 -17.39
N GLN A 106 -18.85 1.87 -18.53
CA GLN A 106 -19.24 3.01 -19.36
C GLN A 106 -20.28 3.90 -18.67
N GLY A 107 -21.21 3.30 -17.94
CA GLY A 107 -22.28 4.01 -17.22
C GLY A 107 -21.75 4.82 -16.01
N ASN A 108 -20.69 4.35 -15.35
CA ASN A 108 -20.08 5.05 -14.21
C ASN A 108 -18.56 4.80 -14.10
N PRO A 109 -17.74 5.38 -15.02
CA PRO A 109 -16.31 5.12 -15.05
C PRO A 109 -15.56 5.55 -13.77
N ALA A 110 -16.06 6.59 -13.07
CA ALA A 110 -15.45 7.07 -11.84
C ALA A 110 -15.50 6.01 -10.70
N ARG A 111 -16.40 5.06 -10.76
CA ARG A 111 -16.49 3.95 -9.80
C ARG A 111 -15.32 2.96 -9.91
N TYR A 112 -14.71 2.87 -11.09
CA TYR A 112 -13.72 1.87 -11.46
C TYR A 112 -12.30 2.41 -11.55
N VAL A 113 -12.04 3.54 -10.90
CA VAL A 113 -10.72 4.18 -10.85
C VAL A 113 -10.38 4.65 -9.44
N GLY A 114 -9.10 4.91 -9.19
CA GLY A 114 -8.57 5.55 -7.99
C GLY A 114 -7.78 4.60 -7.11
N GLY A 115 -7.08 5.21 -6.17
CA GLY A 115 -6.09 4.59 -5.30
C GLY A 115 -4.68 4.58 -5.91
N GLU A 116 -3.69 4.45 -5.03
CA GLU A 116 -2.29 4.27 -5.44
C GLU A 116 -2.12 2.93 -6.17
N THR A 117 -1.32 2.94 -7.22
CA THR A 117 -1.14 1.76 -8.09
C THR A 117 -0.16 0.74 -7.54
N PHE A 118 0.73 1.17 -6.64
CA PHE A 118 1.75 0.28 -6.11
C PHE A 118 1.23 -0.66 -5.02
N SER A 119 1.85 -1.85 -4.96
CA SER A 119 1.73 -2.77 -3.84
C SER A 119 3.12 -3.22 -3.42
N VAL A 120 3.35 -3.31 -2.11
CA VAL A 120 4.60 -3.83 -1.54
C VAL A 120 4.30 -5.12 -0.80
N TYR A 121 4.94 -6.20 -1.22
CA TYR A 121 4.93 -7.49 -0.54
C TYR A 121 6.22 -7.62 0.26
N LYS A 122 6.10 -7.84 1.56
CA LYS A 122 7.25 -8.02 2.43
C LYS A 122 7.48 -9.48 2.72
N ASN A 123 8.75 -9.89 2.65
CA ASN A 123 9.19 -11.26 2.83
C ASN A 123 8.57 -12.24 1.82
N TYR A 124 8.30 -11.75 0.62
CA TYR A 124 7.88 -12.55 -0.53
C TYR A 124 8.63 -12.09 -1.81
N PRO A 125 9.52 -12.96 -2.37
CA PRO A 125 10.04 -14.20 -1.76
C PRO A 125 10.73 -13.94 -0.41
N SER A 126 11.00 -15.00 0.35
CA SER A 126 11.62 -14.85 1.69
C SER A 126 12.89 -14.00 1.65
N GLY A 127 12.99 -13.04 2.57
CA GLY A 127 14.10 -12.08 2.66
C GLY A 127 14.03 -10.92 1.67
N LYS A 128 12.95 -10.79 0.89
CA LYS A 128 12.81 -9.74 -0.13
C LYS A 128 11.57 -8.88 0.06
N PHE A 129 11.65 -7.66 -0.47
CA PHE A 129 10.49 -6.88 -0.88
C PHE A 129 10.22 -7.14 -2.35
N THR A 130 9.00 -7.51 -2.69
CA THR A 130 8.48 -7.45 -4.06
C THR A 130 7.55 -6.25 -4.16
N THR A 131 7.82 -5.37 -5.09
CA THR A 131 6.95 -4.22 -5.37
C THR A 131 6.34 -4.39 -6.76
N THR A 132 5.03 -4.25 -6.83
CA THR A 132 4.32 -4.11 -8.10
C THR A 132 3.84 -2.67 -8.23
N ASP A 133 3.92 -2.11 -9.41
CA ASP A 133 3.45 -0.76 -9.70
C ASP A 133 2.99 -0.65 -11.14
N LYS A 134 2.17 0.36 -11.43
CA LYS A 134 1.70 0.66 -12.77
C LYS A 134 2.21 2.03 -13.20
N ILE A 135 2.96 2.06 -14.30
CA ILE A 135 3.45 3.30 -14.91
C ILE A 135 2.79 3.43 -16.28
N ALA A 136 1.94 4.44 -16.45
CA ALA A 136 1.03 4.54 -17.57
C ALA A 136 0.15 3.28 -17.70
N ASP A 137 0.29 2.50 -18.77
CA ASP A 137 -0.48 1.29 -19.01
C ASP A 137 0.27 -0.01 -18.70
N ASP A 138 1.55 0.08 -18.36
CA ASP A 138 2.41 -1.07 -18.13
C ASP A 138 2.56 -1.39 -16.64
N TRP A 139 2.49 -2.69 -16.31
CA TRP A 139 2.79 -3.19 -14.98
C TRP A 139 4.26 -3.52 -14.83
N PHE A 140 4.83 -3.13 -13.70
CA PHE A 140 6.20 -3.41 -13.30
C PHE A 140 6.22 -4.23 -12.03
N ILE A 141 7.13 -5.20 -12.00
CA ILE A 141 7.45 -5.96 -10.79
C ILE A 141 8.96 -5.87 -10.61
N TYR A 142 9.39 -5.51 -9.40
CA TYR A 142 10.79 -5.55 -9.03
C TYR A 142 10.97 -6.09 -7.62
N GLU A 143 12.09 -6.75 -7.42
CA GLU A 143 12.48 -7.32 -6.15
C GLU A 143 13.74 -6.65 -5.64
N GLU A 144 13.84 -6.52 -4.33
CA GLU A 144 15.02 -6.04 -3.62
C GLU A 144 15.18 -6.79 -2.31
N ASP A 145 16.41 -6.93 -1.84
CA ASP A 145 16.66 -7.49 -0.52
C ASP A 145 16.08 -6.56 0.56
N ILE A 146 15.55 -7.13 1.63
CA ILE A 146 15.06 -6.34 2.77
C ILE A 146 16.27 -5.71 3.46
N PRO A 147 16.48 -4.38 3.36
CA PRO A 147 17.60 -3.75 4.02
C PRO A 147 17.37 -3.68 5.52
N GLN A 148 18.41 -3.85 6.29
CA GLN A 148 18.37 -3.57 7.71
C GLN A 148 18.14 -2.07 7.93
N GLN A 149 17.11 -1.72 8.68
CA GLN A 149 16.84 -0.34 9.07
C GLN A 149 17.45 -0.10 10.45
N GLU A 150 18.36 0.87 10.52
CA GLU A 150 19.03 1.23 11.77
C GLU A 150 18.19 2.25 12.53
N TRP A 151 17.40 1.77 13.48
CA TRP A 151 16.53 2.60 14.30
C TRP A 151 17.26 3.11 15.56
N THR A 152 17.16 4.41 15.79
CA THR A 152 17.54 5.07 17.05
C THR A 152 16.27 5.31 17.85
N LEU A 153 16.12 4.60 18.97
CA LEU A 153 15.00 4.79 19.89
C LEU A 153 15.12 6.14 20.60
N THR A 154 14.01 6.84 20.81
CA THR A 154 13.97 8.08 21.60
C THR A 154 13.17 7.87 22.88
N GLU A 155 13.20 8.84 23.79
CA GLU A 155 12.44 8.80 25.04
C GLU A 155 11.00 9.29 24.87
N ASP A 156 10.67 9.81 23.69
CA ASP A 156 9.34 10.36 23.44
C ASP A 156 8.28 9.27 23.41
N THR A 157 7.14 9.56 24.02
CA THR A 157 5.97 8.68 24.02
C THR A 157 4.70 9.47 23.70
N LYS A 158 3.75 8.82 23.04
CA LYS A 158 2.38 9.35 22.84
C LYS A 158 1.37 8.22 22.80
N GLU A 159 0.10 8.57 22.89
CA GLU A 159 -0.99 7.62 22.68
C GLU A 159 -1.54 7.75 21.26
N ILE A 160 -1.74 6.63 20.57
CA ILE A 160 -2.40 6.55 19.28
C ILE A 160 -3.48 5.46 19.37
N LEU A 161 -4.73 5.83 19.18
CA LEU A 161 -5.88 4.92 19.23
C LEU A 161 -5.96 4.08 20.53
N GLY A 162 -5.54 4.64 21.66
CA GLY A 162 -5.53 3.97 22.95
C GLY A 162 -4.31 3.10 23.21
N TYR A 163 -3.37 3.00 22.28
CA TYR A 163 -2.11 2.28 22.45
C TYR A 163 -1.00 3.23 22.85
N LYS A 164 -0.19 2.85 23.82
CA LYS A 164 1.03 3.55 24.15
C LYS A 164 2.05 3.34 23.03
N CYS A 165 2.57 4.42 22.47
CA CYS A 165 3.57 4.38 21.40
C CYS A 165 4.87 5.01 21.86
N HIS A 166 5.97 4.41 21.42
CA HIS A 166 7.34 4.87 21.56
C HIS A 166 7.84 5.42 20.23
N SER A 167 8.74 6.38 20.28
CA SER A 167 9.31 6.99 19.08
C SER A 167 10.66 6.39 18.71
N ALA A 168 10.89 6.25 17.42
CA ALA A 168 12.17 5.84 16.86
C ALA A 168 12.46 6.62 15.56
N LYS A 169 13.76 6.87 15.29
CA LYS A 169 14.22 7.56 14.09
C LYS A 169 15.16 6.69 13.28
N CYS A 170 15.09 6.80 11.96
CA CYS A 170 16.09 6.20 11.06
C CYS A 170 16.32 7.06 9.83
N ILE A 171 17.45 6.85 9.17
CA ILE A 171 17.71 7.33 7.82
C ILE A 171 17.40 6.18 6.87
N PHE A 172 16.41 6.37 5.99
CA PHE A 172 16.03 5.36 5.03
C PHE A 172 15.73 6.01 3.68
N ARG A 173 16.36 5.50 2.62
CA ARG A 173 16.23 6.00 1.24
C ARG A 173 16.44 7.51 1.09
N GLY A 174 17.52 8.02 1.77
CA GLY A 174 17.91 9.42 1.67
C GLY A 174 17.06 10.39 2.48
N ARG A 175 16.13 9.90 3.32
CA ARG A 175 15.28 10.71 4.19
C ARG A 175 15.41 10.30 5.64
N GLU A 176 15.28 11.26 6.55
CA GLU A 176 15.12 11.00 7.98
C GLU A 176 13.62 10.76 8.28
N TRP A 177 13.35 9.65 8.95
CA TRP A 177 12.00 9.23 9.31
C TRP A 177 11.84 9.16 10.82
N THR A 178 10.66 9.54 11.29
CA THR A 178 10.23 9.34 12.68
C THR A 178 9.05 8.38 12.68
N ALA A 179 9.23 7.24 13.35
CA ALA A 179 8.19 6.24 13.53
C ALA A 179 7.67 6.27 14.97
N TRP A 180 6.37 6.00 15.13
CA TRP A 180 5.72 5.74 16.39
C TRP A 180 5.22 4.30 16.39
N TYR A 181 5.74 3.48 17.26
CA TYR A 181 5.43 2.06 17.33
C TYR A 181 4.91 1.65 18.70
N SER A 182 4.09 0.61 18.75
CA SER A 182 3.58 0.01 19.98
C SER A 182 3.95 -1.46 20.05
N ASP A 183 4.45 -1.89 21.21
CA ASP A 183 4.73 -3.27 21.55
C ASP A 183 3.50 -4.02 22.11
N GLU A 184 2.40 -3.29 22.34
CA GLU A 184 1.13 -3.89 22.77
C GLU A 184 0.42 -4.66 21.62
N ILE A 185 0.78 -4.37 20.36
CA ILE A 185 0.25 -5.07 19.18
C ILE A 185 1.25 -6.17 18.79
N PRO A 186 0.84 -7.47 18.79
CA PRO A 186 1.76 -8.59 18.61
C PRO A 186 2.18 -8.79 17.13
N VAL A 187 2.54 -7.72 16.46
CA VAL A 187 3.00 -7.69 15.07
C VAL A 187 4.17 -6.72 14.95
N ALA A 188 5.35 -7.21 14.60
CA ALA A 188 6.54 -6.38 14.33
C ALA A 188 6.59 -6.01 12.83
N ASP A 189 5.69 -5.13 12.40
CA ASP A 189 5.57 -4.71 11.00
C ASP A 189 5.16 -3.22 10.94
N GLY A 190 5.03 -2.67 9.72
CA GLY A 190 4.66 -1.28 9.51
C GLY A 190 4.25 -0.99 8.07
N PRO A 191 3.93 0.27 7.74
CA PRO A 191 3.50 0.66 6.41
C PRO A 191 4.67 0.63 5.41
N TRP A 192 4.32 0.55 4.12
CA TRP A 192 5.25 0.54 3.00
C TRP A 192 6.40 -0.47 3.22
N LYS A 193 7.65 -0.03 3.18
CA LYS A 193 8.86 -0.85 3.37
C LYS A 193 9.45 -0.73 4.78
N PHE A 194 8.70 -0.17 5.72
CA PHE A 194 9.16 -0.01 7.10
C PHE A 194 8.86 -1.24 7.96
N GLY A 195 9.77 -1.51 8.90
CA GLY A 195 9.71 -2.59 9.86
C GLY A 195 10.95 -2.63 10.75
N GLY A 196 11.18 -3.74 11.45
CA GLY A 196 12.39 -3.93 12.27
C GLY A 196 12.39 -3.25 13.63
N LEU A 197 11.28 -2.60 14.04
CA LEU A 197 11.06 -2.14 15.40
C LEU A 197 10.48 -3.26 16.27
N PRO A 198 10.65 -3.23 17.60
CA PRO A 198 10.12 -4.23 18.49
C PRO A 198 8.61 -4.06 18.76
N GLY A 199 7.82 -3.84 17.71
CA GLY A 199 6.38 -3.63 17.75
C GLY A 199 5.85 -3.11 16.43
N PHE A 200 4.56 -2.84 16.41
CA PHE A 200 3.83 -2.39 15.23
C PHE A 200 3.99 -0.88 15.03
N ILE A 201 4.36 -0.46 13.83
CA ILE A 201 4.49 0.96 13.48
C ILE A 201 3.10 1.54 13.21
N MET A 202 2.63 2.34 14.17
CA MET A 202 1.31 2.98 14.14
C MET A 202 1.28 4.23 13.26
N GLU A 203 2.39 4.98 13.24
CA GLU A 203 2.54 6.20 12.46
C GLU A 203 4.01 6.35 12.04
N ILE A 204 4.22 6.86 10.84
CA ILE A 204 5.55 7.22 10.37
C ILE A 204 5.46 8.44 9.46
N SER A 205 6.44 9.34 9.58
CA SER A 205 6.54 10.53 8.74
C SER A 205 8.01 10.87 8.51
N ASP A 206 8.30 11.53 7.40
CA ASP A 206 9.60 12.17 7.20
C ASP A 206 9.67 13.51 7.94
N VAL A 207 10.89 13.99 8.20
CA VAL A 207 11.14 15.26 8.92
C VAL A 207 10.57 16.46 8.19
N GLY A 208 10.47 16.39 6.86
CA GLY A 208 9.87 17.43 6.02
C GLY A 208 8.35 17.44 6.02
N SER A 209 7.69 16.48 6.67
CA SER A 209 6.22 16.27 6.60
C SER A 209 5.70 16.20 5.15
N GLN A 210 6.54 15.68 4.26
CA GLN A 210 6.20 15.47 2.85
C GLN A 210 5.50 14.12 2.63
N TYR A 211 5.61 13.24 3.64
CA TYR A 211 4.97 11.92 3.71
C TYR A 211 4.33 11.71 5.08
#